data_83f69d66ccd2a73a77ec32c274bd78d7
#
_entry.id   83f69d66ccd2a73a77ec32c274bd78d7
#
_cell.length_a   1.000
_cell.length_b   1.000
_cell.length_c   1.000
_cell.angle_alpha   90.00
_cell.angle_beta   90.00
_cell.angle_gamma   90.00
#
_symmetry.space_group_name_H-M   'P 1'
#
loop_
_entity.id
_entity.type
_entity.pdbx_description
1 polymer ?
#
loop_
_entity_poly.entity_id
_entity_poly.type
_entity_poly.pdbx_seq_one_letter_code
_entity_poly.pdbx_strand_id
1 'polypeptide(L)'
;MTVTRRKFLVQLAASSGYTAAAAAMATLGLGTSVVAAAAPAAPLQLAPGSGKGLKVLVLGAGIAGLVSAYELRKAGYEVQVIEARDRVGGRNWTIRNGTRIELNDGTTQVADFEPGHYFNAGPARLPSHHQTILGYCREFGVELEAEVNTSRSAYFLPDAAKGGQPIQLRRAINDARGRISELLARATNKGALDEELNAGDRARLVEFLKVYGDLMPQAQFKGSERSGYKVFPGAAEQIGERPDPLSLDALLDPDLWTSLIFDELLIFQPTMLQPVGGMDRIPQAFHQRLKDVVRLNTEVSGIRNQSNRVEVTVRDRRSGKQQTLSADFAITTFPLPVLAKVETNFSPEVQQAISSVHYDTASKIAWQTRRFWETEYQIYGGISVVKHETALIWYPSGGFHKKTGVLVGCYNIGQVARDFTAKPLASQFASSRAVIDRVHPGRGAELQRPVSVAWHKVPYSLGAWVHWATPAEKEYTRLNQPEGRVHFAGEYLSQIGAWQEGAALSAHHAVAAIANRVAAQATSPRAA
;
A
#
# COMPACT_ATOMS: atom_id res chain seq x y z
N MET A 1 -34.04 4.08 9.34
CA MET A 1 -33.19 2.91 8.94
C MET A 1 -31.75 3.37 8.90
N THR A 2 -30.97 3.02 9.89
CA THR A 2 -29.53 3.35 9.95
C THR A 2 -28.79 2.61 8.85
N VAL A 3 -28.36 3.33 7.83
CA VAL A 3 -27.48 2.79 6.78
C VAL A 3 -26.11 2.57 7.41
N THR A 4 -25.73 1.32 7.64
CA THR A 4 -24.38 1.00 8.16
C THR A 4 -23.33 1.38 7.10
N ARG A 5 -22.11 1.75 7.52
CA ARG A 5 -20.96 2.02 6.62
C ARG A 5 -20.80 0.96 5.53
N ARG A 6 -21.05 -0.30 5.88
CA ARG A 6 -21.00 -1.44 4.94
C ARG A 6 -22.11 -1.35 3.87
N LYS A 7 -23.35 -1.00 4.24
CA LYS A 7 -24.45 -0.81 3.27
C LYS A 7 -24.18 0.39 2.36
N PHE A 8 -23.63 1.48 2.90
CA PHE A 8 -23.24 2.65 2.11
C PHE A 8 -22.16 2.30 1.09
N LEU A 9 -21.11 1.60 1.49
CA LEU A 9 -20.01 1.17 0.60
C LEU A 9 -20.49 0.16 -0.46
N VAL A 10 -21.39 -0.78 -0.10
CA VAL A 10 -22.00 -1.72 -1.05
C VAL A 10 -22.92 -1.00 -2.03
N GLN A 11 -23.67 0.00 -1.59
CA GLN A 11 -24.50 0.82 -2.47
C GLN A 11 -23.67 1.72 -3.40
N LEU A 12 -22.55 2.25 -2.90
CA LEU A 12 -21.58 2.99 -3.70
C LEU A 12 -20.96 2.08 -4.80
N ALA A 13 -20.59 0.86 -4.45
CA ALA A 13 -20.08 -0.14 -5.38
C ALA A 13 -21.12 -0.55 -6.43
N ALA A 14 -22.39 -0.63 -6.05
CA ALA A 14 -23.48 -1.01 -6.94
C ALA A 14 -23.88 0.09 -7.94
N SER A 15 -23.70 1.37 -7.57
CA SER A 15 -24.08 2.52 -8.41
C SER A 15 -23.01 2.98 -9.40
N SER A 16 -21.73 2.66 -9.15
CA SER A 16 -20.58 3.14 -9.96
C SER A 16 -19.90 2.05 -10.80
N GLY A 17 -20.50 0.88 -10.89
CA GLY A 17 -19.84 -0.31 -11.46
C GLY A 17 -18.83 -0.87 -10.48
N TYR A 18 -19.10 -2.08 -10.02
CA TYR A 18 -18.37 -2.79 -8.95
C TYR A 18 -16.83 -2.77 -9.09
N THR A 19 -16.34 -2.68 -10.33
CA THR A 19 -14.92 -2.69 -10.66
C THR A 19 -14.18 -1.39 -10.31
N ALA A 20 -14.77 -0.22 -10.50
CA ALA A 20 -14.10 1.05 -10.25
C ALA A 20 -14.07 1.42 -8.76
N ALA A 21 -15.18 1.21 -8.04
CA ALA A 21 -15.24 1.45 -6.60
C ALA A 21 -14.46 0.39 -5.82
N ALA A 22 -14.48 -0.89 -6.25
CA ALA A 22 -13.67 -1.94 -5.65
C ALA A 22 -12.19 -1.75 -5.95
N ALA A 23 -11.82 -1.31 -7.15
CA ALA A 23 -10.44 -0.96 -7.48
C ALA A 23 -9.97 0.26 -6.70
N ALA A 24 -10.78 1.31 -6.59
CA ALA A 24 -10.45 2.46 -5.76
C ALA A 24 -10.37 2.09 -4.27
N MET A 25 -11.29 1.28 -3.75
CA MET A 25 -11.26 0.82 -2.37
C MET A 25 -10.11 -0.15 -2.09
N ALA A 26 -9.76 -1.04 -3.03
CA ALA A 26 -8.60 -1.91 -2.93
C ALA A 26 -7.29 -1.13 -3.07
N THR A 27 -7.22 -0.15 -3.98
CA THR A 27 -6.10 0.80 -4.11
C THR A 27 -5.90 1.56 -2.81
N LEU A 28 -6.98 1.78 -2.09
CA LEU A 28 -7.03 2.54 -0.86
C LEU A 28 -6.89 1.66 0.39
N GLY A 29 -6.80 0.33 0.24
CA GLY A 29 -6.78 -0.59 1.39
C GLY A 29 -8.09 -0.63 2.17
N LEU A 30 -9.21 -0.21 1.58
CA LEU A 30 -10.53 -0.12 2.23
C LEU A 30 -11.27 -1.45 2.34
N GLY A 31 -10.70 -2.53 1.82
CA GLY A 31 -11.23 -3.88 1.98
C GLY A 31 -11.06 -4.46 3.39
N THR A 32 -10.32 -3.80 4.27
CA THR A 32 -10.07 -4.27 5.64
C THR A 32 -10.91 -3.51 6.64
N SER A 33 -11.54 -4.22 7.54
CA SER A 33 -12.33 -3.70 8.66
C SER A 33 -11.54 -2.65 9.43
N VAL A 34 -12.20 -1.51 9.71
CA VAL A 34 -11.69 -0.54 10.67
C VAL A 34 -11.72 -1.23 12.04
N VAL A 35 -10.59 -1.74 12.48
CA VAL A 35 -10.40 -2.13 13.87
C VAL A 35 -10.36 -0.84 14.68
N ALA A 36 -11.20 -0.74 15.70
CA ALA A 36 -11.02 0.27 16.73
C ALA A 36 -9.54 0.25 17.14
N ALA A 37 -8.94 1.43 17.31
CA ALA A 37 -7.54 1.54 17.70
C ALA A 37 -7.32 0.73 18.99
N ALA A 38 -6.90 -0.51 18.82
CA ALA A 38 -6.34 -1.26 19.92
C ALA A 38 -5.10 -0.50 20.39
N ALA A 39 -4.88 -0.47 21.69
CA ALA A 39 -3.61 0.03 22.23
C ALA A 39 -2.47 -0.57 21.40
N PRO A 40 -1.41 0.19 21.08
CA PRO A 40 -0.29 -0.32 20.31
C PRO A 40 0.11 -1.67 20.90
N ALA A 41 0.23 -2.69 20.05
CA ALA A 41 0.66 -3.99 20.49
C ALA A 41 1.92 -3.82 21.32
N ALA A 42 1.95 -4.39 22.52
CA ALA A 42 3.12 -4.30 23.39
C ALA A 42 4.35 -4.77 22.59
N PRO A 43 5.47 -4.08 22.68
CA PRO A 43 6.70 -4.49 22.00
C PRO A 43 6.98 -5.96 22.30
N LEU A 44 7.36 -6.74 21.29
CA LEU A 44 7.76 -8.12 21.48
C LEU A 44 8.93 -8.18 22.47
N GLN A 45 8.72 -8.84 23.60
CA GLN A 45 9.75 -9.04 24.60
C GLN A 45 10.04 -10.53 24.74
N LEU A 46 11.22 -10.94 24.30
CA LEU A 46 11.72 -12.29 24.50
C LEU A 46 12.86 -12.26 25.52
N ALA A 47 12.87 -13.24 26.43
CA ALA A 47 13.96 -13.34 27.38
C ALA A 47 15.28 -13.63 26.66
N PRO A 48 16.35 -12.87 26.90
CA PRO A 48 17.67 -13.15 26.33
C PRO A 48 18.12 -14.57 26.62
N GLY A 49 18.59 -15.28 25.59
CA GLY A 49 19.05 -16.67 25.72
C GLY A 49 17.95 -17.72 25.78
N SER A 50 16.67 -17.35 25.72
CA SER A 50 15.53 -18.30 25.74
C SER A 50 15.55 -19.30 24.58
N GLY A 51 16.21 -18.94 23.47
CA GLY A 51 16.35 -19.80 22.28
C GLY A 51 17.66 -20.59 22.22
N LYS A 52 18.51 -20.56 23.25
CA LYS A 52 19.83 -21.20 23.21
C LYS A 52 19.76 -22.70 22.90
N GLY A 53 20.51 -23.12 21.87
CA GLY A 53 20.56 -24.51 21.42
C GLY A 53 19.39 -24.94 20.51
N LEU A 54 18.51 -24.01 20.13
CA LEU A 54 17.40 -24.27 19.21
C LEU A 54 17.63 -23.57 17.88
N LYS A 55 17.35 -24.29 16.81
CA LYS A 55 17.49 -23.81 15.42
C LYS A 55 16.15 -23.48 14.80
N VAL A 56 16.07 -22.33 14.12
CA VAL A 56 14.88 -21.91 13.38
C VAL A 56 15.25 -21.58 11.92
N LEU A 57 14.57 -22.21 10.98
CA LEU A 57 14.62 -21.83 9.56
C LEU A 57 13.55 -20.78 9.27
N VAL A 58 13.96 -19.65 8.72
CA VAL A 58 13.05 -18.60 8.24
C VAL A 58 13.02 -18.66 6.72
N LEU A 59 11.86 -18.96 6.16
CA LEU A 59 11.66 -19.19 4.75
C LEU A 59 11.09 -17.94 4.08
N GLY A 60 11.97 -17.19 3.40
CA GLY A 60 11.73 -15.89 2.78
C GLY A 60 12.41 -14.74 3.53
N ALA A 61 13.06 -13.84 2.78
CA ALA A 61 13.71 -12.63 3.29
C ALA A 61 12.89 -11.36 2.96
N GLY A 62 11.55 -11.44 3.00
CA GLY A 62 10.65 -10.29 3.04
C GLY A 62 10.65 -9.65 4.44
N ILE A 63 9.86 -8.59 4.65
CA ILE A 63 9.77 -7.91 5.95
C ILE A 63 9.44 -8.89 7.08
N ALA A 64 8.43 -9.74 6.92
CA ALA A 64 8.07 -10.72 7.96
C ALA A 64 9.23 -11.66 8.30
N GLY A 65 9.94 -12.18 7.29
CA GLY A 65 11.08 -13.07 7.53
C GLY A 65 12.26 -12.36 8.19
N LEU A 66 12.59 -11.15 7.75
CA LEU A 66 13.69 -10.38 8.33
C LEU A 66 13.42 -9.98 9.77
N VAL A 67 12.19 -9.55 10.08
CA VAL A 67 11.75 -9.26 11.47
C VAL A 67 11.82 -10.53 12.32
N SER A 68 11.27 -11.66 11.84
CA SER A 68 11.32 -12.95 12.56
C SER A 68 12.77 -13.34 12.88
N ALA A 69 13.65 -13.27 11.89
CA ALA A 69 15.05 -13.64 12.04
C ALA A 69 15.78 -12.73 13.05
N TYR A 70 15.52 -11.43 12.98
CA TYR A 70 16.12 -10.45 13.86
C TYR A 70 15.72 -10.67 15.33
N GLU A 71 14.43 -10.83 15.60
CA GLU A 71 13.92 -11.02 16.96
C GLU A 71 14.31 -12.38 17.55
N LEU A 72 14.27 -13.45 16.76
CA LEU A 72 14.74 -14.77 17.20
C LEU A 72 16.25 -14.75 17.54
N ARG A 73 17.05 -14.08 16.73
CA ARG A 73 18.49 -13.96 16.99
C ARG A 73 18.78 -13.19 18.27
N LYS A 74 18.05 -12.11 18.55
CA LYS A 74 18.15 -11.37 19.84
C LYS A 74 17.85 -12.27 21.03
N ALA A 75 16.92 -13.22 20.87
CA ALA A 75 16.57 -14.18 21.90
C ALA A 75 17.52 -15.39 21.99
N GLY A 76 18.56 -15.45 21.16
CA GLY A 76 19.62 -16.47 21.21
C GLY A 76 19.36 -17.74 20.41
N TYR A 77 18.36 -17.76 19.53
CA TYR A 77 18.15 -18.86 18.58
C TYR A 77 19.23 -18.89 17.49
N GLU A 78 19.60 -20.09 17.06
CA GLU A 78 20.33 -20.28 15.80
C GLU A 78 19.38 -20.08 14.63
N VAL A 79 19.58 -19.04 13.82
CA VAL A 79 18.69 -18.67 12.75
C VAL A 79 19.38 -18.84 11.40
N GLN A 80 18.64 -19.38 10.41
CA GLN A 80 19.03 -19.36 9.02
C GLN A 80 17.85 -18.89 8.16
N VAL A 81 18.07 -17.85 7.33
CA VAL A 81 17.07 -17.31 6.41
C VAL A 81 17.35 -17.82 5.00
N ILE A 82 16.32 -18.33 4.34
CA ILE A 82 16.40 -18.88 2.97
C ILE A 82 15.59 -17.99 2.02
N GLU A 83 16.24 -17.42 1.01
CA GLU A 83 15.62 -16.52 0.04
C GLU A 83 15.93 -16.97 -1.39
N ALA A 84 14.88 -17.12 -2.19
CA ALA A 84 15.00 -17.58 -3.57
C ALA A 84 15.64 -16.54 -4.49
N ARG A 85 15.43 -15.25 -4.22
CA ARG A 85 16.00 -14.15 -5.02
C ARG A 85 17.46 -13.88 -4.64
N ASP A 86 18.10 -13.10 -5.47
CA ASP A 86 19.43 -12.53 -5.24
C ASP A 86 19.42 -11.28 -4.32
N ARG A 87 18.26 -10.92 -3.78
CA ARG A 87 18.02 -9.76 -2.94
C ARG A 87 17.04 -10.07 -1.80
N VAL A 88 17.16 -9.32 -0.73
CA VAL A 88 16.16 -9.27 0.36
C VAL A 88 15.01 -8.32 0.03
N GLY A 89 14.00 -8.26 0.89
CA GLY A 89 12.90 -7.30 0.88
C GLY A 89 11.62 -7.84 0.26
N GLY A 90 11.67 -8.93 -0.51
CA GLY A 90 10.47 -9.49 -1.13
C GLY A 90 9.75 -8.44 -2.00
N ARG A 91 8.52 -8.07 -1.61
CA ARG A 91 7.73 -7.01 -2.27
C ARG A 91 8.23 -5.58 -2.00
N ASN A 92 9.06 -5.37 -0.99
CA ASN A 92 9.82 -4.13 -0.81
C ASN A 92 10.96 -4.05 -1.84
N TRP A 93 10.62 -3.55 -3.02
CA TRP A 93 11.52 -3.51 -4.15
C TRP A 93 11.62 -2.11 -4.73
N THR A 94 12.81 -1.54 -4.62
CA THR A 94 13.16 -0.26 -5.21
C THR A 94 14.05 -0.51 -6.44
N ILE A 95 13.62 0.00 -7.58
CA ILE A 95 14.28 -0.16 -8.88
C ILE A 95 15.16 1.07 -9.12
N ARG A 96 16.39 0.81 -9.51
CA ARG A 96 17.41 1.80 -9.85
C ARG A 96 18.07 1.47 -11.18
N ASN A 97 18.97 2.32 -11.63
CA ASN A 97 19.80 2.03 -12.81
C ASN A 97 20.42 0.62 -12.72
N GLY A 98 20.36 -0.12 -13.80
CA GLY A 98 20.87 -1.48 -13.92
C GLY A 98 19.97 -2.56 -13.30
N THR A 99 18.88 -2.22 -12.61
CA THR A 99 17.96 -3.23 -12.07
C THR A 99 17.30 -4.00 -13.20
N ARG A 100 17.51 -5.32 -13.19
CA ARG A 100 16.85 -6.26 -14.11
C ARG A 100 15.48 -6.67 -13.58
N ILE A 101 14.47 -6.53 -14.39
CA ILE A 101 13.09 -6.89 -14.10
C ILE A 101 12.72 -8.05 -15.00
N GLU A 102 12.51 -9.23 -14.40
CA GLU A 102 12.10 -10.45 -15.08
C GLU A 102 10.72 -10.85 -14.60
N LEU A 103 9.80 -11.09 -15.53
CA LEU A 103 8.44 -11.53 -15.25
C LEU A 103 8.20 -12.94 -15.75
N ASN A 104 7.25 -13.65 -15.14
CA ASN A 104 6.93 -15.05 -15.45
C ASN A 104 6.39 -15.27 -16.88
N ASP A 105 5.97 -14.22 -17.56
CA ASP A 105 5.53 -14.28 -18.96
C ASP A 105 6.70 -14.09 -19.97
N GLY A 106 7.94 -14.08 -19.49
CA GLY A 106 9.13 -13.88 -20.31
C GLY A 106 9.51 -12.42 -20.54
N THR A 107 8.68 -11.47 -20.11
CA THR A 107 9.01 -10.03 -20.21
C THR A 107 10.26 -9.72 -19.41
N THR A 108 11.24 -9.10 -20.04
CA THR A 108 12.49 -8.65 -19.41
C THR A 108 12.71 -7.17 -19.70
N GLN A 109 13.08 -6.40 -18.69
CA GLN A 109 13.46 -5.01 -18.79
C GLN A 109 14.72 -4.76 -17.95
N VAL A 110 15.49 -3.76 -18.32
CA VAL A 110 16.59 -3.22 -17.49
C VAL A 110 16.31 -1.75 -17.29
N ALA A 111 16.21 -1.32 -16.04
CA ALA A 111 16.01 0.08 -15.72
C ALA A 111 17.31 0.87 -16.02
N ASP A 112 17.17 1.99 -16.68
CA ASP A 112 18.29 2.85 -17.10
C ASP A 112 18.19 4.28 -16.54
N PHE A 113 17.51 4.47 -15.42
CA PHE A 113 17.38 5.76 -14.75
C PHE A 113 18.75 6.42 -14.51
N GLU A 114 18.80 7.73 -14.58
CA GLU A 114 20.00 8.48 -14.22
C GLU A 114 20.41 8.23 -12.77
N PRO A 115 21.70 8.36 -12.45
CA PRO A 115 22.19 8.17 -11.08
C PRO A 115 21.42 9.01 -10.05
N GLY A 116 21.09 8.39 -8.91
CA GLY A 116 20.31 9.03 -7.84
C GLY A 116 18.80 8.99 -8.01
N HIS A 117 18.29 8.50 -9.14
CA HIS A 117 16.87 8.23 -9.34
C HIS A 117 16.49 6.80 -8.97
N TYR A 118 15.27 6.64 -8.51
CA TYR A 118 14.71 5.34 -8.15
C TYR A 118 13.19 5.31 -8.30
N PHE A 119 12.66 4.12 -8.34
CA PHE A 119 11.24 3.83 -8.41
C PHE A 119 10.89 2.76 -7.37
N ASN A 120 9.96 3.05 -6.47
CA ASN A 120 9.40 2.06 -5.55
C ASN A 120 8.30 1.25 -6.26
N ALA A 121 8.66 0.08 -6.78
CA ALA A 121 7.73 -0.81 -7.47
C ALA A 121 6.68 -1.42 -6.52
N GLY A 122 7.06 -1.65 -5.27
CA GLY A 122 6.20 -2.12 -4.19
C GLY A 122 5.63 -0.98 -3.33
N PRO A 123 5.65 -1.12 -1.98
CA PRO A 123 5.22 -0.06 -1.07
C PRO A 123 6.05 1.22 -1.28
N ALA A 124 5.42 2.37 -1.04
CA ALA A 124 6.04 3.67 -1.26
C ALA A 124 5.86 4.64 -0.08
N ARG A 125 5.09 4.26 0.94
CA ARG A 125 4.74 5.12 2.08
C ARG A 125 4.59 4.33 3.37
N LEU A 126 4.78 5.03 4.50
CA LEU A 126 4.65 4.53 5.87
C LEU A 126 3.74 5.47 6.66
N PRO A 127 2.52 5.06 7.01
CA PRO A 127 1.66 5.85 7.91
C PRO A 127 2.32 6.04 9.28
N SER A 128 2.16 7.22 9.87
CA SER A 128 2.76 7.59 11.17
C SER A 128 2.31 6.71 12.33
N HIS A 129 1.17 6.03 12.21
CA HIS A 129 0.68 5.09 13.21
C HIS A 129 1.24 3.67 13.05
N HIS A 130 2.06 3.38 12.04
CA HIS A 130 2.74 2.11 11.86
C HIS A 130 3.99 2.00 12.75
N GLN A 131 3.77 1.90 14.06
CA GLN A 131 4.82 2.08 15.06
C GLN A 131 5.86 0.96 15.08
N THR A 132 5.52 -0.26 14.70
CA THR A 132 6.46 -1.39 14.69
C THR A 132 7.53 -1.18 13.62
N ILE A 133 7.12 -0.93 12.38
CA ILE A 133 8.08 -0.73 11.29
C ILE A 133 8.86 0.58 11.44
N LEU A 134 8.23 1.64 11.93
CA LEU A 134 8.89 2.90 12.25
C LEU A 134 9.87 2.75 13.44
N GLY A 135 9.54 1.88 14.39
CA GLY A 135 10.45 1.49 15.49
C GLY A 135 11.75 0.90 14.94
N TYR A 136 11.66 -0.05 14.02
CA TYR A 136 12.85 -0.60 13.36
C TYR A 136 13.60 0.43 12.51
N CYS A 137 12.90 1.33 11.83
CA CYS A 137 13.58 2.43 11.13
C CYS A 137 14.43 3.27 12.09
N ARG A 138 13.88 3.61 13.25
CA ARG A 138 14.59 4.37 14.30
C ARG A 138 15.76 3.57 14.87
N GLU A 139 15.54 2.31 15.23
CA GLU A 139 16.56 1.42 15.80
C GLU A 139 17.75 1.23 14.84
N PHE A 140 17.47 1.21 13.54
CA PHE A 140 18.50 0.95 12.53
C PHE A 140 19.09 2.20 11.89
N GLY A 141 18.59 3.38 12.26
CA GLY A 141 19.05 4.64 11.68
C GLY A 141 18.65 4.79 10.21
N VAL A 142 17.50 4.25 9.80
CA VAL A 142 16.96 4.48 8.47
C VAL A 142 16.42 5.90 8.41
N GLU A 143 17.05 6.74 7.60
CA GLU A 143 16.65 8.12 7.40
C GLU A 143 15.29 8.18 6.72
N LEU A 144 14.37 8.97 7.28
CA LEU A 144 13.01 9.16 6.78
C LEU A 144 12.77 10.61 6.39
N GLU A 145 11.98 10.81 5.36
CA GLU A 145 11.43 12.09 4.94
C GLU A 145 9.90 12.00 4.85
N ALA A 146 9.23 13.16 4.84
CA ALA A 146 7.79 13.20 4.66
C ALA A 146 7.40 12.71 3.26
N GLU A 147 6.42 11.83 3.19
CA GLU A 147 5.75 11.44 1.95
C GLU A 147 4.44 12.22 1.84
N VAL A 148 4.33 13.00 0.78
CA VAL A 148 3.14 13.79 0.48
C VAL A 148 2.15 12.89 -0.26
N ASN A 149 1.24 12.30 0.49
CA ASN A 149 0.26 11.36 -0.04
C ASN A 149 -0.86 12.04 -0.84
N THR A 150 -1.25 13.24 -0.44
CA THR A 150 -2.27 14.05 -1.10
C THR A 150 -1.76 15.44 -1.39
N SER A 151 -2.08 15.95 -2.58
CA SER A 151 -1.80 17.32 -2.97
C SER A 151 -3.06 17.98 -3.50
N ARG A 152 -3.41 19.11 -2.93
CA ARG A 152 -4.56 19.92 -3.40
C ARG A 152 -4.33 20.48 -4.81
N SER A 153 -3.09 20.51 -5.30
CA SER A 153 -2.73 20.89 -6.67
C SER A 153 -2.84 19.74 -7.67
N ALA A 154 -2.88 18.47 -7.21
CA ALA A 154 -3.09 17.31 -8.08
C ALA A 154 -4.49 17.32 -8.72
N TYR A 155 -4.73 16.41 -9.65
CA TYR A 155 -5.93 16.44 -10.48
C TYR A 155 -6.79 15.20 -10.33
N PHE A 156 -8.09 15.38 -10.54
CA PHE A 156 -9.02 14.34 -10.96
C PHE A 156 -9.27 14.49 -12.46
N LEU A 157 -9.08 13.41 -13.22
CA LEU A 157 -9.40 13.34 -14.64
C LEU A 157 -10.64 12.47 -14.82
N PRO A 158 -11.81 13.05 -15.16
CA PRO A 158 -13.03 12.31 -15.48
C PRO A 158 -12.88 11.45 -16.73
N ASP A 159 -13.84 10.56 -16.96
CA ASP A 159 -13.91 9.77 -18.17
C ASP A 159 -13.92 10.65 -19.44
N ALA A 160 -13.15 10.23 -20.43
CA ALA A 160 -13.10 10.89 -21.72
C ALA A 160 -14.48 10.98 -22.41
N ALA A 161 -15.31 9.96 -22.24
CA ALA A 161 -16.68 9.93 -22.78
C ALA A 161 -17.59 11.01 -22.21
N LYS A 162 -17.24 11.55 -21.01
CA LYS A 162 -17.95 12.67 -20.36
C LYS A 162 -17.34 14.04 -20.71
N GLY A 163 -16.49 14.13 -21.71
CA GLY A 163 -15.82 15.38 -22.11
C GLY A 163 -14.83 15.93 -21.08
N GLY A 164 -14.31 15.05 -20.20
CA GLY A 164 -13.65 15.38 -18.96
C GLY A 164 -12.33 16.13 -19.14
N GLN A 165 -12.33 17.38 -18.70
CA GLN A 165 -11.10 18.16 -18.47
C GLN A 165 -10.57 17.86 -17.06
N PRO A 166 -9.25 17.90 -16.82
CA PRO A 166 -8.67 17.74 -15.50
C PRO A 166 -9.24 18.77 -14.50
N ILE A 167 -9.72 18.29 -13.36
CA ILE A 167 -10.23 19.13 -12.26
C ILE A 167 -9.22 19.11 -11.14
N GLN A 168 -8.73 20.27 -10.72
CA GLN A 168 -7.82 20.34 -9.56
C GLN A 168 -8.52 19.88 -8.29
N LEU A 169 -7.87 19.04 -7.49
CA LEU A 169 -8.49 18.46 -6.28
C LEU A 169 -8.93 19.54 -5.27
N ARG A 170 -8.16 20.65 -5.15
CA ARG A 170 -8.60 21.77 -4.30
C ARG A 170 -9.94 22.34 -4.73
N ARG A 171 -10.18 22.46 -6.03
CA ARG A 171 -11.44 22.96 -6.58
C ARG A 171 -12.57 21.96 -6.32
N ALA A 172 -12.37 20.69 -6.66
CA ALA A 172 -13.36 19.66 -6.43
C ALA A 172 -13.79 19.56 -4.96
N ILE A 173 -12.83 19.53 -4.03
CA ILE A 173 -13.10 19.39 -2.60
C ILE A 173 -13.81 20.61 -2.03
N ASN A 174 -13.34 21.83 -2.35
CA ASN A 174 -13.93 23.04 -1.77
C ASN A 174 -15.27 23.40 -2.42
N ASP A 175 -15.42 23.16 -3.72
CA ASP A 175 -16.72 23.37 -4.39
C ASP A 175 -17.77 22.36 -3.92
N ALA A 176 -17.38 21.08 -3.71
CA ALA A 176 -18.28 20.09 -3.09
C ALA A 176 -18.71 20.52 -1.68
N ARG A 177 -17.75 20.98 -0.86
CA ARG A 177 -18.01 21.49 0.48
C ARG A 177 -18.95 22.69 0.45
N GLY A 178 -18.71 23.65 -0.43
CA GLY A 178 -19.56 24.83 -0.62
C GLY A 178 -20.98 24.49 -1.05
N ARG A 179 -21.12 23.60 -2.06
CA ARG A 179 -22.45 23.19 -2.55
C ARG A 179 -23.25 22.40 -1.52
N ILE A 180 -22.61 21.46 -0.80
CA ILE A 180 -23.26 20.71 0.28
C ILE A 180 -23.71 21.65 1.38
N SER A 181 -22.87 22.59 1.77
CA SER A 181 -23.20 23.61 2.80
C SER A 181 -24.36 24.50 2.36
N GLU A 182 -24.37 24.94 1.10
CA GLU A 182 -25.49 25.71 0.54
C GLU A 182 -26.80 24.92 0.58
N LEU A 183 -26.79 23.66 0.13
CA LEU A 183 -27.98 22.81 0.12
C LEU A 183 -28.49 22.56 1.54
N LEU A 184 -27.61 22.27 2.48
CA LEU A 184 -27.98 22.03 3.88
C LEU A 184 -28.51 23.30 4.54
N ALA A 185 -27.88 24.46 4.32
CA ALA A 185 -28.36 25.73 4.85
C ALA A 185 -29.75 26.09 4.30
N ARG A 186 -30.01 25.84 3.01
CA ARG A 186 -31.33 26.02 2.40
C ARG A 186 -32.39 25.10 3.01
N ALA A 187 -32.04 23.80 3.23
CA ALA A 187 -32.92 22.84 3.86
C ALA A 187 -33.25 23.25 5.30
N THR A 188 -32.26 23.66 6.08
CA THR A 188 -32.43 24.15 7.45
C THR A 188 -33.35 25.36 7.49
N ASN A 189 -33.13 26.34 6.61
CA ASN A 189 -33.96 27.57 6.55
C ASN A 189 -35.41 27.29 6.09
N LYS A 190 -35.68 26.16 5.42
CA LYS A 190 -37.01 25.70 5.04
C LYS A 190 -37.69 24.82 6.09
N GLY A 191 -37.09 24.66 7.26
CA GLY A 191 -37.65 23.84 8.35
C GLY A 191 -37.44 22.33 8.23
N ALA A 192 -36.60 21.87 7.30
CA ALA A 192 -36.38 20.43 7.11
C ALA A 192 -35.68 19.73 8.29
N LEU A 193 -35.14 20.49 9.25
CA LEU A 193 -34.48 19.97 10.45
C LEU A 193 -35.17 20.47 11.74
N ASP A 194 -36.45 20.83 11.69
CA ASP A 194 -37.18 21.35 12.82
C ASP A 194 -37.48 20.31 13.90
N GLU A 195 -37.51 19.02 13.50
CA GLU A 195 -37.66 17.90 14.43
C GLU A 195 -36.37 17.59 15.20
N GLU A 196 -35.18 17.75 14.56
CA GLU A 196 -33.89 17.40 15.11
C GLU A 196 -33.22 18.58 15.89
N LEU A 197 -33.51 19.83 15.51
CA LEU A 197 -32.82 21.00 16.00
C LEU A 197 -33.78 22.08 16.55
N ASN A 198 -33.49 22.60 17.70
CA ASN A 198 -34.17 23.80 18.17
C ASN A 198 -33.78 25.08 17.37
N ALA A 199 -34.50 26.16 17.53
CA ALA A 199 -34.26 27.39 16.77
C ALA A 199 -32.83 27.97 16.96
N GLY A 200 -32.27 27.86 18.15
CA GLY A 200 -30.89 28.29 18.42
C GLY A 200 -29.84 27.44 17.75
N ASP A 201 -30.06 26.12 17.71
CA ASP A 201 -29.16 25.16 17.03
C ASP A 201 -29.21 25.34 15.52
N ARG A 202 -30.39 25.54 14.93
CA ARG A 202 -30.53 25.86 13.51
C ARG A 202 -29.77 27.12 13.11
N ALA A 203 -29.90 28.20 13.89
CA ALA A 203 -29.16 29.43 13.63
C ALA A 203 -27.64 29.19 13.66
N ARG A 204 -27.14 28.47 14.69
CA ARG A 204 -25.73 28.13 14.81
C ARG A 204 -25.24 27.25 13.67
N LEU A 205 -26.06 26.27 13.24
CA LEU A 205 -25.74 25.43 12.10
C LEU A 205 -25.58 26.22 10.80
N VAL A 206 -26.51 27.15 10.53
CA VAL A 206 -26.42 28.01 9.34
C VAL A 206 -25.15 28.87 9.37
N GLU A 207 -24.81 29.46 10.51
CA GLU A 207 -23.55 30.22 10.64
C GLU A 207 -22.31 29.36 10.48
N PHE A 208 -22.30 28.15 11.06
CA PHE A 208 -21.23 27.18 10.80
C PHE A 208 -21.10 26.84 9.30
N LEU A 209 -22.20 26.58 8.61
CA LEU A 209 -22.20 26.25 7.19
C LEU A 209 -21.70 27.40 6.32
N LYS A 210 -21.97 28.69 6.71
CA LYS A 210 -21.38 29.83 6.01
C LYS A 210 -19.86 29.82 6.09
N VAL A 211 -19.30 29.55 7.26
CA VAL A 211 -17.84 29.46 7.46
C VAL A 211 -17.26 28.23 6.78
N TYR A 212 -17.88 27.06 7.00
CA TYR A 212 -17.40 25.77 6.49
C TYR A 212 -17.43 25.71 4.96
N GLY A 213 -18.53 26.16 4.35
CA GLY A 213 -18.76 26.16 2.91
C GLY A 213 -18.26 27.42 2.20
N ASP A 214 -17.72 28.40 2.93
CA ASP A 214 -17.35 29.71 2.37
C ASP A 214 -18.52 30.37 1.61
N LEU A 215 -19.70 30.41 2.26
CA LEU A 215 -20.92 30.92 1.66
C LEU A 215 -21.01 32.45 1.82
N MET A 216 -21.67 33.10 0.88
CA MET A 216 -22.09 34.48 1.00
C MET A 216 -23.05 34.65 2.19
N PRO A 217 -23.25 35.87 2.72
CA PRO A 217 -24.18 36.12 3.85
C PRO A 217 -25.58 35.52 3.67
N GLN A 218 -26.05 35.45 2.43
CA GLN A 218 -27.33 34.85 2.05
C GLN A 218 -27.31 33.32 1.96
N ALA A 219 -26.27 32.68 2.48
CA ALA A 219 -26.01 31.24 2.43
C ALA A 219 -26.00 30.69 1.00
N GLN A 220 -25.47 31.42 0.03
CA GLN A 220 -25.25 31.00 -1.33
C GLN A 220 -23.76 30.72 -1.58
N PHE A 221 -23.44 29.64 -2.30
CA PHE A 221 -22.09 29.37 -2.76
C PHE A 221 -21.86 30.03 -4.13
N LYS A 222 -20.90 30.92 -4.21
CA LYS A 222 -20.47 31.60 -5.45
C LYS A 222 -18.98 31.38 -5.78
N GLY A 223 -18.42 30.27 -5.32
CA GLY A 223 -17.00 29.98 -5.40
C GLY A 223 -16.24 30.40 -4.15
N SER A 224 -15.04 29.90 -4.03
CA SER A 224 -14.16 30.11 -2.87
C SER A 224 -12.73 30.33 -3.33
N GLU A 225 -11.96 31.16 -2.63
CA GLU A 225 -10.51 31.26 -2.82
C GLU A 225 -9.80 29.95 -2.46
N ARG A 226 -10.41 29.13 -1.56
CA ARG A 226 -9.92 27.79 -1.21
C ARG A 226 -9.93 26.84 -2.41
N SER A 227 -10.75 27.12 -3.43
CA SER A 227 -10.82 26.39 -4.70
C SER A 227 -9.67 26.75 -5.67
N GLY A 228 -8.88 27.77 -5.33
CA GLY A 228 -7.76 28.26 -6.15
C GLY A 228 -8.15 29.39 -7.08
N TYR A 229 -7.24 29.71 -7.99
CA TYR A 229 -7.35 30.81 -8.91
C TYR A 229 -7.04 30.37 -10.34
N LYS A 230 -7.70 30.96 -11.34
CA LYS A 230 -7.29 30.91 -12.75
C LYS A 230 -6.04 31.77 -12.95
N VAL A 231 -6.06 32.99 -12.40
CA VAL A 231 -4.93 33.90 -12.32
C VAL A 231 -4.66 34.15 -10.84
N PHE A 232 -3.49 33.78 -10.35
CA PHE A 232 -3.14 34.01 -8.95
C PHE A 232 -3.02 35.51 -8.65
N PRO A 233 -3.41 35.94 -7.43
CA PRO A 233 -3.14 37.30 -7.00
C PRO A 233 -1.62 37.56 -6.97
N GLY A 234 -1.24 38.77 -7.30
CA GLY A 234 0.16 39.19 -7.37
C GLY A 234 0.39 40.53 -6.70
N ALA A 235 1.43 41.21 -7.12
CA ALA A 235 1.73 42.55 -6.62
C ALA A 235 0.89 43.62 -7.32
N ALA A 236 0.85 44.79 -6.72
CA ALA A 236 0.12 45.99 -7.19
C ALA A 236 -1.36 45.69 -7.51
N GLU A 237 -1.78 45.83 -8.73
CA GLU A 237 -3.17 45.73 -9.15
C GLU A 237 -3.60 44.29 -9.56
N GLN A 238 -2.74 43.32 -9.43
CA GLN A 238 -3.07 41.91 -9.75
C GLN A 238 -3.89 41.27 -8.63
N ILE A 239 -5.20 41.50 -8.61
CA ILE A 239 -6.14 41.01 -7.57
C ILE A 239 -6.30 39.48 -7.64
N GLY A 240 -6.12 38.87 -8.80
CA GLY A 240 -6.38 37.47 -9.06
C GLY A 240 -7.79 37.20 -9.60
N GLU A 241 -7.94 36.08 -10.32
CA GLU A 241 -9.21 35.65 -10.90
C GLU A 241 -9.57 34.26 -10.40
N ARG A 242 -10.74 34.10 -9.77
CA ARG A 242 -11.26 32.81 -9.32
C ARG A 242 -11.92 32.05 -10.48
N PRO A 243 -11.89 30.71 -10.48
CA PRO A 243 -12.70 29.94 -11.39
C PRO A 243 -14.17 29.98 -10.97
N ASP A 244 -15.08 29.86 -11.95
CA ASP A 244 -16.49 29.62 -11.63
C ASP A 244 -16.65 28.30 -10.87
N PRO A 245 -17.62 28.20 -9.93
CA PRO A 245 -17.89 26.96 -9.22
C PRO A 245 -18.23 25.81 -10.16
N LEU A 246 -17.79 24.61 -9.82
CA LEU A 246 -18.20 23.40 -10.51
C LEU A 246 -19.73 23.22 -10.40
N SER A 247 -20.31 22.65 -11.46
CA SER A 247 -21.72 22.28 -11.44
C SER A 247 -21.98 21.17 -10.40
N LEU A 248 -23.21 21.12 -9.88
CA LEU A 248 -23.59 20.06 -8.94
C LEU A 248 -23.45 18.67 -9.59
N ASP A 249 -23.79 18.54 -10.86
CA ASP A 249 -23.66 17.30 -11.62
C ASP A 249 -22.21 16.79 -11.65
N ALA A 250 -21.24 17.67 -11.92
CA ALA A 250 -19.81 17.31 -11.88
C ALA A 250 -19.35 16.86 -10.48
N LEU A 251 -19.91 17.44 -9.42
CA LEU A 251 -19.59 17.09 -8.03
C LEU A 251 -20.27 15.82 -7.56
N LEU A 252 -21.38 15.44 -8.18
CA LEU A 252 -22.10 14.20 -7.90
C LEU A 252 -21.60 13.00 -8.73
N ASP A 253 -20.56 13.17 -9.54
CA ASP A 253 -19.93 12.05 -10.24
C ASP A 253 -19.31 11.09 -9.21
N PRO A 254 -19.79 9.81 -9.15
CA PRO A 254 -19.30 8.84 -8.18
C PRO A 254 -17.79 8.59 -8.24
N ASP A 255 -17.19 8.75 -9.41
CA ASP A 255 -15.76 8.54 -9.62
C ASP A 255 -14.90 9.59 -8.88
N LEU A 256 -15.48 10.78 -8.64
CA LEU A 256 -14.82 11.85 -7.88
C LEU A 256 -14.84 11.61 -6.36
N TRP A 257 -15.85 10.92 -5.82
CA TRP A 257 -16.12 10.90 -4.38
C TRP A 257 -14.96 10.38 -3.53
N THR A 258 -14.28 9.33 -3.97
CA THR A 258 -13.11 8.82 -3.26
C THR A 258 -11.99 9.86 -3.17
N SER A 259 -11.82 10.66 -4.23
CA SER A 259 -10.81 11.73 -4.25
C SER A 259 -11.13 12.86 -3.27
N LEU A 260 -12.43 13.07 -2.94
CA LEU A 260 -12.86 14.11 -2.00
C LEU A 260 -12.50 13.79 -0.55
N ILE A 261 -12.41 12.49 -0.20
CA ILE A 261 -12.24 12.01 1.18
C ILE A 261 -10.96 11.18 1.36
N PHE A 262 -10.06 11.18 0.38
CA PHE A 262 -8.90 10.29 0.38
C PHE A 262 -8.01 10.47 1.61
N ASP A 263 -7.73 11.71 1.99
CA ASP A 263 -6.90 12.07 3.15
C ASP A 263 -7.67 12.05 4.50
N GLU A 264 -8.96 11.72 4.48
CA GLU A 264 -9.75 11.51 5.70
C GLU A 264 -9.70 10.05 6.18
N LEU A 265 -9.28 9.12 5.31
CA LEU A 265 -9.15 7.71 5.65
C LEU A 265 -7.91 7.51 6.53
N LEU A 266 -8.08 6.90 7.71
CA LEU A 266 -7.02 6.75 8.74
C LEU A 266 -5.67 6.29 8.15
N ILE A 267 -5.70 5.31 7.25
CA ILE A 267 -4.50 4.73 6.64
C ILE A 267 -3.82 5.64 5.60
N PHE A 268 -4.45 6.76 5.23
CA PHE A 268 -3.93 7.73 4.27
C PHE A 268 -3.81 9.14 4.84
N GLN A 269 -4.16 9.31 6.12
CA GLN A 269 -4.01 10.60 6.78
C GLN A 269 -2.53 11.00 6.91
N PRO A 270 -2.22 12.29 6.80
CA PRO A 270 -0.91 12.80 7.21
C PRO A 270 -0.63 12.50 8.70
N THR A 271 0.61 12.28 9.15
CA THR A 271 1.81 12.35 8.33
C THR A 271 2.12 10.97 7.75
N MET A 272 2.48 10.96 6.48
CA MET A 272 3.08 9.80 5.84
C MET A 272 4.58 10.01 5.73
N LEU A 273 5.33 8.92 5.78
CA LEU A 273 6.79 8.91 5.73
C LEU A 273 7.28 7.96 4.63
N GLN A 274 8.48 8.21 4.13
CA GLN A 274 9.22 7.31 3.25
C GLN A 274 10.71 7.32 3.60
N PRO A 275 11.45 6.21 3.41
CA PRO A 275 12.90 6.22 3.53
C PRO A 275 13.56 7.04 2.43
N VAL A 276 14.52 7.88 2.81
CA VAL A 276 15.38 8.58 1.86
C VAL A 276 16.15 7.58 1.00
N GLY A 277 16.00 7.71 -0.32
CA GLY A 277 16.66 6.84 -1.29
C GLY A 277 15.93 5.53 -1.60
N GLY A 278 14.71 5.33 -1.12
CA GLY A 278 13.83 4.24 -1.52
C GLY A 278 13.43 3.29 -0.41
N MET A 279 12.31 2.63 -0.58
CA MET A 279 11.67 1.79 0.44
C MET A 279 12.50 0.55 0.82
N ASP A 280 13.36 0.08 -0.06
CA ASP A 280 14.25 -1.05 0.22
C ASP A 280 15.35 -0.76 1.25
N ARG A 281 15.52 0.52 1.67
CA ARG A 281 16.43 0.87 2.77
C ARG A 281 16.06 0.13 4.07
N ILE A 282 14.78 -0.15 4.28
CA ILE A 282 14.31 -0.90 5.45
C ILE A 282 14.83 -2.35 5.41
N PRO A 283 14.49 -3.19 4.42
CA PRO A 283 15.03 -4.55 4.38
C PRO A 283 16.55 -4.61 4.25
N GLN A 284 17.21 -3.63 3.64
CA GLN A 284 18.66 -3.54 3.61
C GLN A 284 19.26 -3.32 5.01
N ALA A 285 18.63 -2.49 5.85
CA ALA A 285 19.08 -2.25 7.23
C ALA A 285 18.95 -3.51 8.10
N PHE A 286 17.91 -4.31 7.92
CA PHE A 286 17.82 -5.66 8.50
C PHE A 286 18.93 -6.58 7.98
N HIS A 287 19.12 -6.60 6.66
CA HIS A 287 20.10 -7.49 6.02
C HIS A 287 21.52 -7.21 6.50
N GLN A 288 21.90 -5.96 6.71
CA GLN A 288 23.22 -5.61 7.27
C GLN A 288 23.48 -6.29 8.63
N ARG A 289 22.43 -6.51 9.42
CA ARG A 289 22.50 -7.17 10.74
C ARG A 289 22.39 -8.69 10.68
N LEU A 290 21.89 -9.21 9.56
CA LEU A 290 21.57 -10.63 9.35
C LEU A 290 22.34 -11.25 8.19
N LYS A 291 23.32 -10.55 7.59
CA LYS A 291 24.00 -10.98 6.37
C LYS A 291 24.68 -12.34 6.50
N ASP A 292 25.13 -12.68 7.70
CA ASP A 292 25.78 -13.94 8.03
C ASP A 292 24.84 -15.14 8.10
N VAL A 293 23.52 -14.90 8.27
CA VAL A 293 22.50 -15.94 8.36
C VAL A 293 21.55 -15.96 7.16
N VAL A 294 21.59 -14.95 6.27
CA VAL A 294 20.75 -14.89 5.06
C VAL A 294 21.44 -15.58 3.88
N ARG A 295 20.78 -16.62 3.36
CA ARG A 295 21.22 -17.35 2.18
C ARG A 295 20.31 -17.00 0.99
N LEU A 296 20.84 -16.15 0.11
CA LEU A 296 20.19 -15.74 -1.15
C LEU A 296 20.33 -16.81 -2.24
N ASN A 297 19.61 -16.63 -3.35
CA ASN A 297 19.60 -17.53 -4.51
C ASN A 297 19.31 -19.00 -4.16
N THR A 298 18.53 -19.21 -3.11
CA THR A 298 18.20 -20.53 -2.58
C THR A 298 16.69 -20.69 -2.51
N GLU A 299 16.16 -21.52 -3.38
CA GLU A 299 14.73 -21.79 -3.50
C GLU A 299 14.33 -22.93 -2.56
N VAL A 300 13.22 -22.78 -1.85
CA VAL A 300 12.60 -23.87 -1.09
C VAL A 300 11.66 -24.63 -2.01
N SER A 301 11.89 -25.92 -2.15
CA SER A 301 11.07 -26.84 -2.97
C SER A 301 10.20 -27.77 -2.13
N GLY A 302 10.55 -27.99 -0.85
CA GLY A 302 9.77 -28.88 0.01
C GLY A 302 9.87 -28.49 1.49
N ILE A 303 8.79 -28.71 2.25
CA ILE A 303 8.73 -28.54 3.70
C ILE A 303 8.05 -29.78 4.29
N ARG A 304 8.77 -30.48 5.16
CA ARG A 304 8.27 -31.67 5.85
C ARG A 304 8.28 -31.42 7.37
N ASN A 305 7.09 -31.31 7.92
CA ASN A 305 6.88 -31.20 9.36
C ASN A 305 6.91 -32.59 10.00
N GLN A 306 7.81 -32.83 10.93
CA GLN A 306 7.94 -34.07 11.70
C GLN A 306 7.64 -33.82 13.19
N SER A 307 7.53 -34.87 13.97
CA SER A 307 7.18 -34.76 15.40
C SER A 307 8.20 -33.94 16.21
N ASN A 308 9.49 -34.11 15.90
CA ASN A 308 10.59 -33.50 16.65
C ASN A 308 11.41 -32.45 15.88
N ARG A 309 11.22 -32.29 14.57
CA ARG A 309 11.95 -31.33 13.71
C ARG A 309 11.16 -30.94 12.47
N VAL A 310 11.67 -29.96 11.75
CA VAL A 310 11.25 -29.61 10.40
C VAL A 310 12.39 -29.90 9.45
N GLU A 311 12.10 -30.50 8.31
CA GLU A 311 13.03 -30.69 7.20
C GLU A 311 12.60 -29.84 6.02
N VAL A 312 13.54 -29.06 5.48
CA VAL A 312 13.30 -28.17 4.35
C VAL A 312 14.24 -28.52 3.21
N THR A 313 13.67 -28.92 2.08
CA THR A 313 14.42 -29.15 0.85
C THR A 313 14.64 -27.83 0.13
N VAL A 314 15.89 -27.53 -0.14
CA VAL A 314 16.30 -26.29 -0.81
C VAL A 314 17.12 -26.60 -2.06
N ARG A 315 17.01 -25.72 -3.05
CA ARG A 315 17.78 -25.79 -4.30
C ARG A 315 18.55 -24.47 -4.48
N ASP A 316 19.85 -24.57 -4.63
CA ASP A 316 20.67 -23.43 -5.07
C ASP A 316 20.36 -23.11 -6.54
N ARG A 317 19.90 -21.89 -6.81
CA ARG A 317 19.45 -21.48 -8.15
C ARG A 317 20.58 -21.29 -9.15
N ARG A 318 21.82 -21.13 -8.70
CA ARG A 318 22.98 -20.95 -9.57
C ARG A 318 23.56 -22.28 -10.01
N SER A 319 23.72 -23.21 -9.05
CA SER A 319 24.33 -24.53 -9.30
C SER A 319 23.31 -25.65 -9.57
N GLY A 320 22.03 -25.42 -9.24
CA GLY A 320 20.99 -26.44 -9.28
C GLY A 320 21.08 -27.49 -8.16
N LYS A 321 22.09 -27.42 -7.29
CA LYS A 321 22.32 -28.39 -6.22
C LYS A 321 21.19 -28.35 -5.19
N GLN A 322 20.66 -29.54 -4.87
CA GLN A 322 19.67 -29.70 -3.79
C GLN A 322 20.33 -30.09 -2.49
N GLN A 323 19.70 -29.69 -1.39
CA GLN A 323 20.10 -29.99 -0.02
C GLN A 323 18.87 -30.02 0.89
N THR A 324 18.87 -30.89 1.89
CA THR A 324 17.88 -30.86 2.97
C THR A 324 18.50 -30.21 4.21
N LEU A 325 17.80 -29.20 4.74
CA LEU A 325 18.12 -28.52 5.99
C LEU A 325 17.17 -29.01 7.09
N SER A 326 17.68 -29.14 8.30
CA SER A 326 16.88 -29.53 9.46
C SER A 326 16.96 -28.47 10.54
N ALA A 327 15.82 -28.26 11.26
CA ALA A 327 15.71 -27.34 12.37
C ALA A 327 14.61 -27.75 13.34
N ASP A 328 14.61 -27.17 14.55
CA ASP A 328 13.58 -27.39 15.54
C ASP A 328 12.25 -26.79 15.14
N PHE A 329 12.28 -25.63 14.50
CA PHE A 329 11.10 -24.89 14.00
C PHE A 329 11.37 -24.28 12.62
N ALA A 330 10.30 -23.97 11.89
CA ALA A 330 10.36 -23.13 10.70
C ALA A 330 9.29 -22.05 10.75
N ILE A 331 9.61 -20.88 10.19
CA ILE A 331 8.63 -19.81 9.90
C ILE A 331 8.61 -19.63 8.38
N THR A 332 7.47 -19.94 7.75
CA THR A 332 7.28 -19.64 6.32
C THR A 332 6.64 -18.26 6.16
N THR A 333 7.27 -17.43 5.32
CA THR A 333 6.84 -16.05 5.08
C THR A 333 6.51 -15.80 3.60
N PHE A 334 6.30 -16.87 2.85
CA PHE A 334 5.96 -16.81 1.44
C PHE A 334 4.57 -16.23 1.23
N PRO A 335 4.32 -15.49 0.15
CA PRO A 335 2.96 -15.25 -0.32
C PRO A 335 2.26 -16.61 -0.56
N LEU A 336 1.00 -16.72 -0.17
CA LEU A 336 0.28 -18.01 -0.23
C LEU A 336 0.25 -18.63 -1.64
N PRO A 337 0.11 -17.86 -2.75
CA PRO A 337 0.22 -18.44 -4.10
C PRO A 337 1.59 -19.04 -4.44
N VAL A 338 2.63 -18.63 -3.71
CA VAL A 338 3.98 -19.24 -3.81
C VAL A 338 4.06 -20.48 -2.94
N LEU A 339 3.56 -20.40 -1.70
CA LEU A 339 3.54 -21.54 -0.78
C LEU A 339 2.73 -22.71 -1.33
N ALA A 340 1.62 -22.45 -2.03
CA ALA A 340 0.81 -23.45 -2.71
C ALA A 340 1.57 -24.31 -3.75
N LYS A 341 2.74 -23.84 -4.20
CA LYS A 341 3.59 -24.55 -5.17
C LYS A 341 4.74 -25.35 -4.52
N VAL A 342 4.89 -25.20 -3.20
CA VAL A 342 5.91 -25.92 -2.43
C VAL A 342 5.36 -27.28 -2.00
N GLU A 343 6.13 -28.34 -2.17
CA GLU A 343 5.75 -29.67 -1.68
C GLU A 343 5.67 -29.66 -0.14
N THR A 344 4.53 -30.02 0.42
CA THR A 344 4.34 -30.03 1.89
C THR A 344 3.57 -31.26 2.34
N ASN A 345 3.78 -31.65 3.61
CA ASN A 345 2.94 -32.63 4.29
C ASN A 345 1.98 -31.98 5.31
N PHE A 346 1.54 -30.77 5.02
CA PHE A 346 0.57 -30.05 5.86
C PHE A 346 -0.79 -30.76 5.87
N SER A 347 -1.56 -30.54 6.93
CA SER A 347 -2.92 -31.05 7.01
C SER A 347 -3.81 -30.54 5.89
N PRO A 348 -4.86 -31.29 5.50
CA PRO A 348 -5.79 -30.86 4.46
C PRO A 348 -6.39 -29.48 4.73
N GLU A 349 -6.67 -29.14 6.00
CA GLU A 349 -7.21 -27.84 6.41
C GLU A 349 -6.23 -26.69 6.10
N VAL A 350 -4.92 -26.90 6.34
CA VAL A 350 -3.89 -25.89 6.02
C VAL A 350 -3.72 -25.77 4.53
N GLN A 351 -3.67 -26.88 3.78
CA GLN A 351 -3.58 -26.86 2.34
C GLN A 351 -4.77 -26.13 1.70
N GLN A 352 -5.99 -26.42 2.20
CA GLN A 352 -7.21 -25.71 1.79
C GLN A 352 -7.11 -24.23 2.08
N ALA A 353 -6.67 -23.84 3.27
CA ALA A 353 -6.52 -22.45 3.65
C ALA A 353 -5.51 -21.71 2.77
N ILE A 354 -4.38 -22.35 2.42
CA ILE A 354 -3.38 -21.78 1.51
C ILE A 354 -3.94 -21.56 0.10
N SER A 355 -4.73 -22.50 -0.41
CA SER A 355 -5.22 -22.49 -1.79
C SER A 355 -6.46 -21.61 -2.00
N SER A 356 -7.26 -21.35 -0.97
CA SER A 356 -8.51 -20.61 -1.06
C SER A 356 -8.35 -19.10 -1.06
N VAL A 357 -7.18 -18.59 -0.71
CA VAL A 357 -6.96 -17.16 -0.51
C VAL A 357 -6.77 -16.43 -1.83
N HIS A 358 -7.52 -15.35 -2.00
CA HIS A 358 -7.35 -14.46 -3.14
C HIS A 358 -6.21 -13.46 -2.91
N TYR A 359 -5.33 -13.37 -3.91
CA TYR A 359 -4.32 -12.32 -3.96
C TYR A 359 -4.66 -11.30 -5.05
N ASP A 360 -4.75 -10.05 -4.65
CA ASP A 360 -4.92 -8.94 -5.56
C ASP A 360 -3.70 -8.77 -6.45
N THR A 361 -3.95 -8.14 -7.59
CA THR A 361 -2.90 -7.74 -8.51
C THR A 361 -2.71 -6.25 -8.46
N ALA A 362 -1.48 -5.82 -8.73
CA ALA A 362 -1.16 -4.42 -8.94
C ALA A 362 -0.10 -4.29 -10.02
N SER A 363 -0.14 -3.19 -10.75
CA SER A 363 0.94 -2.82 -11.65
C SER A 363 1.26 -1.36 -11.56
N LYS A 364 2.53 -1.02 -11.79
CA LYS A 364 3.03 0.34 -11.83
C LYS A 364 3.89 0.55 -13.05
N ILE A 365 3.80 1.74 -13.65
CA ILE A 365 4.74 2.25 -14.65
C ILE A 365 5.41 3.49 -14.09
N ALA A 366 6.73 3.56 -14.20
CA ALA A 366 7.51 4.72 -13.83
C ALA A 366 8.19 5.32 -15.06
N TRP A 367 8.34 6.65 -15.07
CA TRP A 367 8.97 7.44 -16.10
C TRP A 367 9.97 8.41 -15.49
N GLN A 368 11.16 8.51 -16.03
CA GLN A 368 12.04 9.63 -15.74
C GLN A 368 11.67 10.80 -16.66
N THR A 369 11.61 12.00 -16.08
CA THR A 369 11.30 13.22 -16.84
C THR A 369 11.74 14.47 -16.08
N ARG A 370 11.70 15.63 -16.74
CA ARG A 370 11.78 16.94 -16.08
C ARG A 370 10.66 17.08 -15.04
N ARG A 371 10.91 17.78 -13.97
CA ARG A 371 9.92 17.98 -12.88
C ARG A 371 8.92 19.09 -13.22
N PHE A 372 8.24 18.98 -14.37
CA PHE A 372 7.24 19.93 -14.84
C PHE A 372 6.07 20.10 -13.85
N TRP A 373 5.73 19.07 -13.10
CA TRP A 373 4.66 19.10 -12.11
C TRP A 373 4.93 20.11 -10.98
N GLU A 374 6.19 20.38 -10.62
CA GLU A 374 6.55 21.41 -9.64
C GLU A 374 6.48 22.79 -10.23
N THR A 375 7.15 23.00 -11.36
CA THR A 375 7.40 24.33 -11.93
C THR A 375 6.19 24.93 -12.65
N GLU A 376 5.29 24.09 -13.15
CA GLU A 376 4.16 24.53 -13.97
C GLU A 376 2.80 24.28 -13.28
N TYR A 377 2.71 23.25 -12.41
CA TYR A 377 1.45 22.83 -11.80
C TYR A 377 1.44 22.94 -10.27
N GLN A 378 2.54 23.37 -9.65
CA GLN A 378 2.71 23.52 -8.21
C GLN A 378 2.37 22.23 -7.44
N ILE A 379 2.70 21.08 -8.01
CA ILE A 379 2.51 19.76 -7.40
C ILE A 379 3.83 19.32 -6.75
N TYR A 380 3.85 19.15 -5.45
CA TYR A 380 4.99 18.68 -4.66
C TYR A 380 4.59 17.39 -3.93
N GLY A 381 4.71 16.27 -4.63
CA GLY A 381 4.15 14.99 -4.18
C GLY A 381 2.64 14.89 -4.40
N GLY A 382 2.03 13.82 -3.91
CA GLY A 382 0.59 13.57 -4.04
C GLY A 382 0.23 12.72 -5.25
N ILE A 383 -1.07 12.52 -5.42
CA ILE A 383 -1.63 11.60 -6.41
C ILE A 383 -2.72 12.31 -7.21
N SER A 384 -2.65 12.22 -8.55
CA SER A 384 -3.78 12.49 -9.43
C SER A 384 -4.54 11.21 -9.70
N VAL A 385 -5.86 11.29 -9.59
CA VAL A 385 -6.78 10.18 -9.88
C VAL A 385 -7.30 10.34 -11.29
N VAL A 386 -7.22 9.27 -12.08
CA VAL A 386 -7.64 9.32 -13.48
C VAL A 386 -8.63 8.21 -13.78
N LYS A 387 -9.75 8.56 -14.38
CA LYS A 387 -10.74 7.58 -14.86
C LYS A 387 -10.27 7.00 -16.18
N HIS A 388 -9.30 6.11 -16.08
CA HIS A 388 -8.66 5.43 -17.19
C HIS A 388 -8.00 4.13 -16.70
N GLU A 389 -7.60 3.27 -17.61
CA GLU A 389 -6.93 2.00 -17.30
C GLU A 389 -5.58 2.14 -16.57
N THR A 390 -5.02 3.35 -16.46
CA THR A 390 -3.81 3.65 -15.67
C THR A 390 -4.11 4.05 -14.23
N ALA A 391 -5.34 4.37 -13.90
CA ALA A 391 -5.93 4.72 -12.62
C ALA A 391 -5.28 5.89 -11.86
N LEU A 392 -3.99 5.85 -11.56
CA LEU A 392 -3.32 6.87 -10.75
C LEU A 392 -2.02 7.35 -11.41
N ILE A 393 -1.76 8.67 -11.26
CA ILE A 393 -0.45 9.29 -11.46
C ILE A 393 0.07 9.72 -10.08
N TRP A 394 1.27 9.26 -9.69
CA TRP A 394 1.84 9.56 -8.39
C TRP A 394 3.13 10.36 -8.53
N TYR A 395 3.15 11.54 -7.95
CA TYR A 395 4.27 12.46 -8.01
C TYR A 395 5.26 12.21 -6.88
N PRO A 396 6.57 12.25 -7.13
CA PRO A 396 7.57 11.97 -6.10
C PRO A 396 7.58 13.05 -5.01
N SER A 397 7.67 12.62 -3.76
CA SER A 397 7.74 13.48 -2.57
C SER A 397 9.15 13.86 -2.17
N GLY A 398 10.18 13.29 -2.81
CA GLY A 398 11.58 13.60 -2.53
C GLY A 398 12.28 14.32 -3.67
N GLY A 399 13.44 14.91 -3.38
CA GLY A 399 14.28 15.54 -4.38
C GLY A 399 13.68 16.78 -5.03
N PHE A 400 12.92 17.58 -4.30
CA PHE A 400 12.34 18.83 -4.79
C PHE A 400 13.40 19.74 -5.41
N HIS A 401 13.01 20.51 -6.42
CA HIS A 401 13.85 21.41 -7.21
C HIS A 401 15.00 20.76 -8.00
N LYS A 402 15.12 19.43 -8.03
CA LYS A 402 16.04 18.77 -8.98
C LYS A 402 15.54 18.95 -10.41
N LYS A 403 16.46 18.87 -11.38
CA LYS A 403 16.09 19.01 -12.80
C LYS A 403 15.15 17.92 -13.29
N THR A 404 15.39 16.69 -12.85
CA THR A 404 14.63 15.49 -13.25
C THR A 404 14.13 14.73 -12.02
N GLY A 405 13.17 13.86 -12.24
CA GLY A 405 12.61 12.98 -11.22
C GLY A 405 11.93 11.77 -11.86
N VAL A 406 11.51 10.82 -11.02
CA VAL A 406 10.76 9.64 -11.49
C VAL A 406 9.30 9.79 -11.11
N LEU A 407 8.44 9.89 -12.14
CA LEU A 407 6.99 9.97 -12.03
C LEU A 407 6.40 8.57 -12.16
N VAL A 408 5.51 8.18 -11.25
CA VAL A 408 4.68 6.97 -11.46
C VAL A 408 3.50 7.36 -12.35
N GLY A 409 3.54 6.94 -13.60
CA GLY A 409 2.54 7.29 -14.62
C GLY A 409 1.40 6.28 -14.76
N CYS A 410 1.43 5.21 -13.98
CA CYS A 410 0.37 4.23 -13.86
C CYS A 410 0.50 3.52 -12.50
N TYR A 411 -0.59 3.45 -11.78
CA TYR A 411 -0.74 2.53 -10.66
C TYR A 411 -2.19 2.03 -10.64
N ASN A 412 -2.38 0.81 -11.06
CA ASN A 412 -3.68 0.16 -11.14
C ASN A 412 -3.68 -1.18 -10.38
N ILE A 413 -4.88 -1.69 -10.10
CA ILE A 413 -5.10 -2.79 -9.17
C ILE A 413 -6.24 -3.69 -9.69
N GLY A 414 -6.28 -4.92 -9.21
CA GLY A 414 -7.35 -5.87 -9.46
C GLY A 414 -7.47 -6.24 -10.94
N GLN A 415 -8.69 -6.36 -11.44
CA GLN A 415 -8.94 -6.74 -12.83
C GLN A 415 -8.38 -5.72 -13.83
N VAL A 416 -8.45 -4.42 -13.50
CA VAL A 416 -7.87 -3.36 -14.33
C VAL A 416 -6.36 -3.57 -14.53
N ALA A 417 -5.64 -3.98 -13.48
CA ALA A 417 -4.21 -4.29 -13.58
C ALA A 417 -3.96 -5.54 -14.43
N ARG A 418 -4.81 -6.57 -14.35
CA ARG A 418 -4.71 -7.78 -15.18
C ARG A 418 -4.89 -7.46 -16.65
N ASP A 419 -5.99 -6.78 -16.99
CA ASP A 419 -6.34 -6.43 -18.36
C ASP A 419 -5.29 -5.50 -18.99
N PHE A 420 -4.84 -4.51 -18.23
CA PHE A 420 -3.80 -3.58 -18.66
C PHE A 420 -2.49 -4.29 -18.96
N THR A 421 -2.03 -5.15 -18.06
CA THR A 421 -0.74 -5.85 -18.20
C THR A 421 -0.79 -7.08 -19.11
N ALA A 422 -1.97 -7.48 -19.59
CA ALA A 422 -2.10 -8.43 -20.68
C ALA A 422 -1.71 -7.82 -22.04
N LYS A 423 -1.73 -6.49 -22.17
CA LYS A 423 -1.30 -5.77 -23.37
C LYS A 423 0.22 -5.83 -23.55
N PRO A 424 0.72 -5.75 -24.79
CA PRO A 424 2.15 -5.59 -25.04
C PRO A 424 2.74 -4.41 -24.27
N LEU A 425 3.99 -4.52 -23.82
CA LEU A 425 4.66 -3.49 -23.00
C LEU A 425 4.66 -2.11 -23.67
N ALA A 426 4.90 -2.06 -24.97
CA ALA A 426 4.85 -0.81 -25.74
C ALA A 426 3.46 -0.14 -25.67
N SER A 427 2.38 -0.93 -25.71
CA SER A 427 1.02 -0.43 -25.59
C SER A 427 0.73 0.09 -24.18
N GLN A 428 1.25 -0.57 -23.15
CA GLN A 428 1.15 -0.09 -21.76
C GLN A 428 1.83 1.28 -21.61
N PHE A 429 3.02 1.43 -22.16
CA PHE A 429 3.76 2.70 -22.13
C PHE A 429 3.05 3.80 -22.94
N ALA A 430 2.53 3.48 -24.12
CA ALA A 430 1.78 4.42 -24.94
C ALA A 430 0.52 4.93 -24.21
N SER A 431 -0.23 4.03 -23.57
CA SER A 431 -1.42 4.39 -22.78
C SER A 431 -1.09 5.27 -21.59
N SER A 432 -0.05 4.91 -20.81
CA SER A 432 0.41 5.73 -19.67
C SER A 432 0.85 7.14 -20.12
N ARG A 433 1.61 7.23 -21.22
CA ARG A 433 2.05 8.49 -21.81
C ARG A 433 0.87 9.37 -22.23
N ALA A 434 -0.11 8.81 -22.93
CA ALA A 434 -1.29 9.53 -23.40
C ALA A 434 -2.12 10.09 -22.24
N VAL A 435 -2.25 9.36 -21.12
CA VAL A 435 -2.97 9.84 -19.94
C VAL A 435 -2.22 10.97 -19.24
N ILE A 436 -0.90 10.84 -19.10
CA ILE A 436 -0.08 11.94 -18.55
C ILE A 436 -0.22 13.19 -19.41
N ASP A 437 -0.23 13.04 -20.74
CA ASP A 437 -0.39 14.16 -21.67
C ASP A 437 -1.77 14.82 -21.58
N ARG A 438 -2.82 14.05 -21.27
CA ARG A 438 -4.17 14.59 -21.02
C ARG A 438 -4.25 15.39 -19.72
N VAL A 439 -3.58 14.93 -18.65
CA VAL A 439 -3.55 15.65 -17.37
C VAL A 439 -2.61 16.85 -17.43
N HIS A 440 -1.53 16.72 -18.17
CA HIS A 440 -0.45 17.71 -18.33
C HIS A 440 -0.15 17.91 -19.82
N PRO A 441 -0.92 18.74 -20.54
CA PRO A 441 -0.81 18.90 -21.99
C PRO A 441 0.61 19.21 -22.46
N GLY A 442 1.08 18.46 -23.47
CA GLY A 442 2.41 18.58 -24.05
C GLY A 442 3.52 17.90 -23.25
N ARG A 443 3.24 17.31 -22.07
CA ARG A 443 4.27 16.69 -21.22
C ARG A 443 4.50 15.21 -21.50
N GLY A 444 3.61 14.57 -22.23
CA GLY A 444 3.81 13.19 -22.69
C GLY A 444 5.09 12.99 -23.48
N ALA A 445 5.49 13.95 -24.29
CA ALA A 445 6.73 13.90 -25.10
C ALA A 445 8.02 13.92 -24.25
N GLU A 446 7.98 14.45 -23.03
CA GLU A 446 9.15 14.56 -22.15
C GLU A 446 9.46 13.27 -21.38
N LEU A 447 8.53 12.29 -21.39
CA LEU A 447 8.66 11.04 -20.63
C LEU A 447 9.70 10.11 -21.26
N GLN A 448 10.67 9.69 -20.47
CA GLN A 448 11.80 8.86 -20.90
C GLN A 448 12.00 7.67 -19.95
N ARG A 449 12.79 6.69 -20.38
CA ARG A 449 13.29 5.57 -19.55
C ARG A 449 12.17 4.84 -18.78
N PRO A 450 11.13 4.31 -19.47
CA PRO A 450 10.02 3.66 -18.81
C PRO A 450 10.41 2.32 -18.22
N VAL A 451 9.79 1.99 -17.06
CA VAL A 451 9.79 0.63 -16.54
C VAL A 451 8.39 0.26 -16.05
N SER A 452 8.00 -1.00 -16.24
CA SER A 452 6.71 -1.54 -15.81
C SER A 452 6.91 -2.75 -14.90
N VAL A 453 6.16 -2.81 -13.80
CA VAL A 453 6.14 -3.97 -12.89
C VAL A 453 4.70 -4.41 -12.66
N ALA A 454 4.41 -5.66 -13.02
CA ALA A 454 3.13 -6.34 -12.80
C ALA A 454 3.30 -7.40 -11.70
N TRP A 455 2.82 -7.15 -10.49
CA TRP A 455 3.14 -7.97 -9.31
C TRP A 455 2.66 -9.42 -9.40
N HIS A 456 1.57 -9.71 -10.10
CA HIS A 456 1.10 -11.08 -10.33
C HIS A 456 2.00 -11.87 -11.29
N LYS A 457 2.87 -11.20 -12.04
CA LYS A 457 3.87 -11.79 -12.93
C LYS A 457 5.28 -11.82 -12.32
N VAL A 458 5.50 -11.19 -11.17
CA VAL A 458 6.82 -11.19 -10.50
C VAL A 458 7.08 -12.56 -9.89
N PRO A 459 8.19 -13.25 -10.24
CA PRO A 459 8.57 -14.54 -9.66
C PRO A 459 8.62 -14.46 -8.13
N TYR A 460 8.17 -15.51 -7.44
CA TYR A 460 8.12 -15.60 -5.97
C TYR A 460 7.27 -14.52 -5.26
N SER A 461 6.41 -13.81 -6.00
CA SER A 461 5.37 -12.92 -5.43
C SER A 461 3.99 -13.37 -5.85
N LEU A 462 3.75 -13.51 -7.16
CA LEU A 462 2.52 -13.99 -7.80
C LEU A 462 1.25 -13.21 -7.38
N GLY A 463 1.43 -12.01 -6.86
CA GLY A 463 0.38 -11.11 -6.40
C GLY A 463 0.94 -9.93 -5.64
N ALA A 464 0.12 -8.94 -5.38
CA ALA A 464 0.49 -7.71 -4.67
C ALA A 464 0.28 -7.84 -3.16
N TRP A 465 -0.91 -8.25 -2.72
CA TRP A 465 -1.30 -8.48 -1.32
C TRP A 465 -2.52 -9.38 -1.22
N VAL A 466 -2.79 -9.85 0.00
CA VAL A 466 -3.97 -10.66 0.27
C VAL A 466 -5.23 -9.83 0.34
N HIS A 467 -6.33 -10.43 -0.06
CA HIS A 467 -7.68 -9.93 0.19
C HIS A 467 -8.49 -11.00 0.93
N TRP A 468 -8.75 -10.75 2.20
CA TRP A 468 -9.69 -11.55 3.00
C TRP A 468 -11.09 -10.97 2.87
N ALA A 469 -12.08 -11.79 2.54
CA ALA A 469 -13.46 -11.33 2.44
C ALA A 469 -14.01 -10.84 3.78
N THR A 470 -13.60 -11.51 4.88
CA THR A 470 -13.86 -11.09 6.27
C THR A 470 -12.66 -11.44 7.16
N PRO A 471 -12.33 -10.59 8.17
CA PRO A 471 -11.21 -10.86 9.08
C PRO A 471 -11.37 -12.10 9.96
N ALA A 472 -12.58 -12.60 10.10
CA ALA A 472 -12.93 -13.76 10.93
C ALA A 472 -13.10 -15.04 10.10
N GLU A 473 -12.53 -15.12 8.91
CA GLU A 473 -12.62 -16.31 8.10
C GLU A 473 -11.87 -17.48 8.73
N LYS A 474 -12.41 -18.67 8.50
CA LYS A 474 -11.86 -19.92 9.03
C LYS A 474 -10.41 -20.13 8.60
N GLU A 475 -10.11 -19.79 7.36
CA GLU A 475 -8.79 -19.91 6.74
C GLU A 475 -7.76 -18.98 7.39
N TYR A 476 -8.13 -17.72 7.64
CA TYR A 476 -7.31 -16.78 8.38
C TYR A 476 -6.99 -17.29 9.78
N THR A 477 -8.01 -17.74 10.49
CA THR A 477 -7.86 -18.28 11.86
C THR A 477 -6.96 -19.51 11.86
N ARG A 478 -7.13 -20.43 10.88
CA ARG A 478 -6.33 -21.65 10.79
C ARG A 478 -4.85 -21.34 10.50
N LEU A 479 -4.55 -20.41 9.60
CA LEU A 479 -3.18 -20.05 9.27
C LEU A 479 -2.46 -19.23 10.37
N ASN A 480 -3.19 -18.61 11.30
CA ASN A 480 -2.61 -18.01 12.50
C ASN A 480 -2.22 -19.04 13.56
N GLN A 481 -2.61 -20.31 13.39
CA GLN A 481 -2.16 -21.41 14.24
C GLN A 481 -0.97 -22.14 13.60
N PRO A 482 -0.04 -22.66 14.41
CA PRO A 482 1.07 -23.45 13.86
C PRO A 482 0.57 -24.76 13.24
N GLU A 483 1.24 -25.19 12.20
CA GLU A 483 1.16 -26.56 11.69
C GLU A 483 2.32 -27.38 12.25
N GLY A 484 2.09 -28.00 13.39
CA GLY A 484 3.13 -28.72 14.13
C GLY A 484 4.28 -27.78 14.54
N ARG A 485 5.44 -27.88 13.89
CA ARG A 485 6.62 -27.05 14.13
C ARG A 485 6.83 -25.96 13.09
N VAL A 486 5.90 -25.86 12.14
CA VAL A 486 5.90 -24.83 11.10
C VAL A 486 4.93 -23.72 11.48
N HIS A 487 5.43 -22.50 11.53
CA HIS A 487 4.66 -21.28 11.77
C HIS A 487 4.55 -20.48 10.47
N PHE A 488 3.52 -19.65 10.38
CA PHE A 488 3.27 -18.80 9.22
C PHE A 488 3.37 -17.34 9.65
N ALA A 489 3.95 -16.48 8.80
CA ALA A 489 3.98 -15.05 8.99
C ALA A 489 3.96 -14.33 7.65
N GLY A 490 3.34 -13.17 7.60
CA GLY A 490 3.21 -12.34 6.41
C GLY A 490 2.10 -11.31 6.61
N GLU A 491 2.02 -10.31 5.72
CA GLU A 491 0.96 -9.30 5.81
C GLU A 491 -0.46 -9.93 5.76
N TYR A 492 -0.56 -11.11 5.17
CA TYR A 492 -1.81 -11.88 5.06
C TYR A 492 -2.29 -12.46 6.41
N LEU A 493 -1.47 -12.47 7.45
CA LEU A 493 -1.83 -12.89 8.81
C LEU A 493 -1.91 -11.71 9.79
N SER A 494 -2.35 -10.58 9.31
CA SER A 494 -2.56 -9.37 10.09
C SER A 494 -3.87 -8.70 9.70
N GLN A 495 -4.51 -8.01 10.66
CA GLN A 495 -5.64 -7.13 10.38
C GLN A 495 -5.22 -5.83 9.63
N ILE A 496 -3.90 -5.62 9.47
CA ILE A 496 -3.29 -4.53 8.70
C ILE A 496 -2.70 -5.13 7.41
N GLY A 497 -3.54 -5.79 6.61
CA GLY A 497 -3.15 -6.38 5.33
C GLY A 497 -2.61 -5.34 4.34
N ALA A 498 -1.82 -5.77 3.36
CA ALA A 498 -1.17 -4.94 2.35
C ALA A 498 -0.08 -3.98 2.85
N TRP A 499 0.24 -3.97 4.14
CA TRP A 499 1.21 -3.06 4.75
C TRP A 499 2.40 -3.80 5.37
N GLN A 500 3.54 -3.12 5.41
CA GLN A 500 4.76 -3.62 6.06
C GLN A 500 4.56 -3.80 7.58
N GLU A 501 3.75 -2.95 8.20
CA GLU A 501 3.35 -3.06 9.60
C GLU A 501 2.70 -4.42 9.88
N GLY A 502 1.74 -4.81 9.05
CA GLY A 502 1.09 -6.11 9.18
C GLY A 502 2.05 -7.28 9.05
N ALA A 503 3.03 -7.18 8.15
CA ALA A 503 4.08 -8.18 8.03
C ALA A 503 4.97 -8.27 9.28
N ALA A 504 5.32 -7.14 9.89
CA ALA A 504 6.11 -7.09 11.11
C ALA A 504 5.34 -7.63 12.32
N LEU A 505 4.07 -7.24 12.48
CA LEU A 505 3.20 -7.72 13.56
C LEU A 505 2.95 -9.23 13.49
N SER A 506 2.71 -9.76 12.29
CA SER A 506 2.55 -11.21 12.12
C SER A 506 3.85 -11.99 12.42
N ALA A 507 5.00 -11.40 12.12
CA ALA A 507 6.29 -11.96 12.49
C ALA A 507 6.45 -12.01 14.02
N HIS A 508 6.09 -10.94 14.73
CA HIS A 508 6.08 -10.90 16.19
C HIS A 508 5.18 -12.01 16.78
N HIS A 509 4.00 -12.20 16.20
CA HIS A 509 3.08 -13.24 16.62
C HIS A 509 3.69 -14.65 16.46
N ALA A 510 4.27 -14.96 15.30
CA ALA A 510 4.89 -16.25 15.04
C ALA A 510 6.10 -16.51 15.95
N VAL A 511 6.94 -15.50 16.18
CA VAL A 511 8.10 -15.57 17.06
C VAL A 511 7.68 -15.79 18.53
N ALA A 512 6.66 -15.05 19.00
CA ALA A 512 6.11 -15.23 20.34
C ALA A 512 5.53 -16.64 20.53
N ALA A 513 4.85 -17.17 19.53
CA ALA A 513 4.28 -18.53 19.58
C ALA A 513 5.38 -19.59 19.72
N ILE A 514 6.52 -19.45 19.03
CA ILE A 514 7.69 -20.33 19.20
C ILE A 514 8.25 -20.20 20.63
N ALA A 515 8.48 -18.98 21.10
CA ALA A 515 9.07 -18.74 22.42
C ALA A 515 8.18 -19.28 23.55
N ASN A 516 6.86 -19.08 23.47
CA ASN A 516 5.89 -19.61 24.44
C ASN A 516 5.91 -21.15 24.45
N ARG A 517 5.99 -21.79 23.29
CA ARG A 517 6.09 -23.26 23.20
C ARG A 517 7.38 -23.77 23.83
N VAL A 518 8.52 -23.12 23.60
CA VAL A 518 9.80 -23.48 24.19
C VAL A 518 9.75 -23.34 25.72
N ALA A 519 9.21 -22.25 26.23
CA ALA A 519 9.04 -22.03 27.66
C ALA A 519 8.14 -23.11 28.32
N ALA A 520 7.02 -23.46 27.69
CA ALA A 520 6.14 -24.51 28.18
C ALA A 520 6.83 -25.88 28.21
N GLN A 521 7.68 -26.20 27.24
CA GLN A 521 8.45 -27.45 27.22
C GLN A 521 9.53 -27.49 28.31
N ALA A 522 10.13 -26.35 28.65
CA ALA A 522 11.14 -26.27 29.73
C ALA A 522 10.53 -26.43 31.14
N THR A 523 9.27 -26.08 31.31
CA THR A 523 8.55 -26.19 32.59
C THR A 523 7.82 -27.52 32.78
N SER A 524 7.64 -28.32 31.73
CA SER A 524 7.06 -29.64 31.82
C SER A 524 8.07 -30.61 32.46
N PRO A 525 7.74 -31.34 33.53
CA PRO A 525 8.63 -32.37 34.11
C PRO A 525 9.01 -33.37 33.00
N ARG A 526 10.29 -33.59 32.77
CA ARG A 526 10.71 -34.74 31.97
C ARG A 526 10.13 -35.98 32.60
N ALA A 527 9.17 -36.62 31.92
CA ALA A 527 8.74 -37.95 32.34
C ALA A 527 9.99 -38.83 32.37
N ALA A 528 10.33 -39.30 33.56
CA ALA A 528 11.47 -40.15 33.84
C ALA A 528 11.28 -41.55 33.24
#